data_2b16a506a82a6e9b502d162fcfac5fc7
#
_entry.id   2b16a506a82a6e9b502d162fcfac5fc7
#
_cell.length_a   1.000
_cell.length_b   1.000
_cell.length_c   1.000
_cell.angle_alpha   90.00
_cell.angle_beta   90.00
_cell.angle_gamma   90.00
#
_symmetry.space_group_name_H-M   'P 1'
#
loop_
_entity.id
_entity.type
_entity.pdbx_description
1 polymer ?
#
loop_
_entity_poly.entity_id
_entity_poly.type
_entity_poly.pdbx_seq_one_letter_code
_entity_poly.pdbx_strand_id
1 'polypeptide(L)'
;KPEKVVSYEFGGDFRFFNSRVGIDVAYYKSITTDLIIPITLNPSAGYDTKLMNVGKMTNQGIELMVNVVPVRTKDLEWSLNFNFSKNKNKVVALAEDKGISRIRQIERWASLELRTENTKGDGSYGSLYGDYLVYKDGQLQLKNGLPVEENGDWGYLGNVNPDWTGGLGTDFKY
;
A
#
# COMPACT_ATOMS: atom_id res chain seq x y z
N LYS A 1 9.78 16.72 -17.52
CA LYS A 1 8.67 16.01 -18.17
C LYS A 1 7.54 15.88 -17.17
N PRO A 2 6.25 16.05 -17.53
CA PRO A 2 5.15 15.82 -16.61
C PRO A 2 5.00 14.32 -16.28
N GLU A 3 4.55 14.04 -15.06
CA GLU A 3 4.09 12.73 -14.66
C GLU A 3 2.81 12.35 -15.45
N LYS A 4 2.67 11.09 -15.82
CA LYS A 4 1.51 10.60 -16.56
C LYS A 4 0.80 9.53 -15.76
N VAL A 5 -0.50 9.72 -15.56
CA VAL A 5 -1.38 8.75 -14.90
C VAL A 5 -2.43 8.28 -15.91
N VAL A 6 -2.61 6.95 -15.97
CA VAL A 6 -3.68 6.29 -16.70
C VAL A 6 -4.45 5.42 -15.71
N SER A 7 -5.76 5.65 -15.62
CA SER A 7 -6.63 4.93 -14.69
C SER A 7 -7.80 4.28 -15.42
N TYR A 8 -8.18 3.12 -14.94
CA TYR A 8 -9.37 2.37 -15.34
C TYR A 8 -10.18 2.06 -14.09
N GLU A 9 -11.49 2.24 -14.18
CA GLU A 9 -12.42 1.92 -13.10
C GLU A 9 -13.63 1.21 -13.68
N PHE A 10 -14.07 0.16 -13.00
CA PHE A 10 -15.26 -0.60 -13.33
C PHE A 10 -16.06 -0.80 -12.05
N GLY A 11 -17.32 -0.42 -12.07
CA GLY A 11 -18.17 -0.55 -10.90
C GLY A 11 -19.63 -0.78 -11.27
N GLY A 12 -20.40 -1.20 -10.28
CA GLY A 12 -21.82 -1.41 -10.41
C GLY A 12 -22.55 -1.23 -9.09
N ASP A 13 -23.76 -0.68 -9.20
CA ASP A 13 -24.72 -0.51 -8.11
C ASP A 13 -25.90 -1.43 -8.37
N PHE A 14 -26.17 -2.32 -7.45
CA PHE A 14 -27.24 -3.31 -7.54
C PHE A 14 -28.20 -3.13 -6.37
N ARG A 15 -29.49 -3.09 -6.67
CA ARG A 15 -30.56 -2.97 -5.67
C ARG A 15 -31.56 -4.12 -5.83
N PHE A 16 -31.83 -4.80 -4.72
CA PHE A 16 -32.71 -5.96 -4.68
C PHE A 16 -33.81 -5.79 -3.62
N PHE A 17 -34.92 -6.50 -3.75
CA PHE A 17 -36.00 -6.58 -2.78
C PHE A 17 -36.57 -5.20 -2.41
N ASN A 18 -36.92 -4.37 -3.39
CA ASN A 18 -37.37 -2.98 -3.19
C ASN A 18 -36.36 -2.16 -2.36
N SER A 19 -35.08 -2.23 -2.75
CA SER A 19 -33.96 -1.56 -2.10
C SER A 19 -33.70 -1.95 -0.64
N ARG A 20 -34.15 -3.16 -0.25
CA ARG A 20 -33.77 -3.71 1.07
C ARG A 20 -32.34 -4.27 1.09
N VAL A 21 -31.80 -4.63 -0.07
CA VAL A 21 -30.42 -5.05 -0.24
C VAL A 21 -29.81 -4.19 -1.33
N GLY A 22 -28.76 -3.46 -0.98
CA GLY A 22 -27.94 -2.68 -1.89
C GLY A 22 -26.53 -3.22 -1.87
N ILE A 23 -25.92 -3.35 -3.05
CA ILE A 23 -24.52 -3.77 -3.23
C ILE A 23 -23.89 -2.81 -4.21
N ASP A 24 -22.86 -2.10 -3.76
CA ASP A 24 -22.01 -1.28 -4.60
C ASP A 24 -20.63 -1.93 -4.64
N VAL A 25 -20.12 -2.19 -5.82
CA VAL A 25 -18.79 -2.77 -6.02
C VAL A 25 -18.03 -1.97 -7.05
N ALA A 26 -16.78 -1.67 -6.76
CA ALA A 26 -15.87 -1.01 -7.69
C ALA A 26 -14.52 -1.73 -7.71
N TYR A 27 -13.93 -1.83 -8.88
CA TYR A 27 -12.55 -2.22 -9.11
C TYR A 27 -11.85 -1.11 -9.86
N TYR A 28 -10.68 -0.72 -9.40
CA TYR A 28 -9.87 0.29 -10.06
C TYR A 28 -8.43 -0.18 -10.26
N LYS A 29 -7.81 0.35 -11.30
CA LYS A 29 -6.39 0.19 -11.58
C LYS A 29 -5.83 1.48 -12.17
N SER A 30 -4.75 1.98 -11.56
CA SER A 30 -4.02 3.17 -11.99
C SER A 30 -2.57 2.81 -12.28
N ILE A 31 -2.02 3.39 -13.33
CA ILE A 31 -0.63 3.23 -13.74
C ILE A 31 -0.03 4.63 -13.83
N THR A 32 0.96 4.90 -12.99
CA THR A 32 1.71 6.14 -13.00
C THR A 32 3.09 5.90 -13.61
N THR A 33 3.48 6.72 -14.54
CA THR A 33 4.79 6.69 -15.20
C THR A 33 5.46 8.06 -15.12
N ASP A 34 6.80 8.06 -15.19
CA ASP A 34 7.62 9.27 -15.07
C ASP A 34 7.38 9.99 -13.71
N LEU A 35 7.25 9.23 -12.62
CA LEU A 35 7.09 9.75 -11.26
C LEU A 35 8.13 10.84 -10.97
N ILE A 36 7.70 11.97 -10.43
CA ILE A 36 8.58 13.07 -10.03
C ILE A 36 8.96 12.89 -8.57
N ILE A 37 10.18 12.44 -8.32
CA ILE A 37 10.66 12.13 -6.97
C ILE A 37 11.94 12.92 -6.67
N PRO A 38 12.08 13.47 -5.45
CA PRO A 38 13.34 14.02 -4.99
C PRO A 38 14.35 12.88 -4.74
N ILE A 39 15.49 12.97 -5.41
CA ILE A 39 16.61 12.04 -5.23
C ILE A 39 17.70 12.76 -4.47
N THR A 40 18.17 12.15 -3.39
CA THR A 40 19.34 12.65 -2.63
C THR A 40 20.58 12.50 -3.49
N LEU A 41 21.35 13.58 -3.61
CA LEU A 41 22.60 13.62 -4.35
C LEU A 41 23.79 13.49 -3.38
N ASN A 42 24.96 13.16 -3.94
CA ASN A 42 26.19 13.23 -3.20
C ASN A 42 26.46 14.72 -2.83
N PRO A 43 26.84 15.04 -1.59
CA PRO A 43 27.15 16.42 -1.17
C PRO A 43 28.18 17.12 -2.05
N SER A 44 29.07 16.38 -2.71
CA SER A 44 30.05 16.95 -3.66
C SER A 44 29.40 17.58 -4.90
N ALA A 45 28.12 17.34 -5.17
CA ALA A 45 27.40 17.93 -6.29
C ALA A 45 26.94 19.38 -6.02
N GLY A 46 27.10 19.89 -4.79
CA GLY A 46 26.68 21.23 -4.39
C GLY A 46 25.16 21.39 -4.16
N TYR A 47 24.40 20.31 -4.25
CA TYR A 47 22.97 20.25 -3.99
C TYR A 47 22.64 18.99 -3.22
N ASP A 48 21.70 19.08 -2.26
CA ASP A 48 21.31 17.94 -1.44
C ASP A 48 20.31 17.03 -2.17
N THR A 49 19.44 17.61 -2.97
CA THR A 49 18.37 16.89 -3.69
C THR A 49 18.19 17.38 -5.12
N LYS A 50 17.72 16.49 -5.98
CA LYS A 50 17.32 16.79 -7.36
C LYS A 50 15.99 16.11 -7.66
N LEU A 51 15.02 16.87 -8.21
CA LEU A 51 13.80 16.30 -8.74
C LEU A 51 14.10 15.61 -10.07
N MET A 52 13.73 14.34 -10.16
CA MET A 52 13.90 13.54 -11.36
C MET A 52 12.61 12.81 -11.71
N ASN A 53 12.35 12.67 -13.01
CA ASN A 53 11.32 11.76 -13.50
C ASN A 53 11.88 10.35 -13.47
N VAL A 54 11.47 9.57 -12.49
CA VAL A 54 11.96 8.21 -12.28
C VAL A 54 10.81 7.28 -11.91
N GLY A 55 10.83 6.10 -12.50
CA GLY A 55 10.00 5.03 -12.07
C GLY A 55 8.60 4.95 -12.68
N LYS A 56 8.03 3.80 -12.36
CA LYS A 56 6.67 3.42 -12.71
C LYS A 56 6.03 2.75 -11.50
N MET A 57 4.80 3.16 -11.20
CA MET A 57 4.02 2.58 -10.10
C MET A 57 2.67 2.12 -10.62
N THR A 58 2.15 1.04 -10.05
CA THR A 58 0.76 0.62 -10.25
C THR A 58 0.03 0.64 -8.93
N ASN A 59 -1.24 1.02 -8.97
CA ASN A 59 -2.15 0.97 -7.85
C ASN A 59 -3.45 0.33 -8.31
N GLN A 60 -3.94 -0.68 -7.59
CA GLN A 60 -5.18 -1.36 -7.93
C GLN A 60 -5.90 -1.77 -6.65
N GLY A 61 -7.23 -1.79 -6.72
CA GLY A 61 -8.02 -2.16 -5.56
C GLY A 61 -9.43 -2.55 -5.89
N ILE A 62 -10.09 -3.07 -4.86
CA ILE A 62 -11.51 -3.39 -4.87
C ILE A 62 -12.17 -2.70 -3.68
N GLU A 63 -13.34 -2.13 -3.92
CA GLU A 63 -14.19 -1.55 -2.91
C GLU A 63 -15.56 -2.21 -2.97
N LEU A 64 -16.11 -2.51 -1.81
CA LEU A 64 -17.42 -3.14 -1.66
C LEU A 64 -18.19 -2.41 -0.58
N MET A 65 -19.40 -2.02 -0.88
CA MET A 65 -20.37 -1.51 0.08
C MET A 65 -21.65 -2.35 -0.01
N VAL A 66 -22.12 -2.81 1.14
CA VAL A 66 -23.35 -3.61 1.24
C VAL A 66 -24.26 -2.96 2.27
N ASN A 67 -25.48 -2.62 1.84
CA ASN A 67 -26.53 -2.11 2.70
C ASN A 67 -27.66 -3.13 2.77
N VAL A 68 -28.10 -3.49 3.96
CA VAL A 68 -29.20 -4.44 4.16
C VAL A 68 -30.20 -3.86 5.16
N VAL A 69 -31.48 -3.95 4.83
CA VAL A 69 -32.59 -3.58 5.72
C VAL A 69 -33.38 -4.86 6.05
N PRO A 70 -32.94 -5.63 7.06
CA PRO A 70 -33.59 -6.89 7.43
C PRO A 70 -35.03 -6.70 7.90
N VAL A 71 -35.27 -5.62 8.62
CA VAL A 71 -36.59 -5.31 9.18
C VAL A 71 -37.02 -3.91 8.74
N ARG A 72 -38.19 -3.81 8.15
CA ARG A 72 -38.88 -2.55 7.85
C ARG A 72 -40.38 -2.73 8.05
N THR A 73 -40.89 -2.17 9.13
CA THR A 73 -42.31 -2.11 9.50
C THR A 73 -42.76 -0.65 9.58
N LYS A 74 -43.96 -0.38 10.07
CA LYS A 74 -44.44 0.98 10.31
C LYS A 74 -43.71 1.67 11.44
N ASP A 75 -43.33 0.92 12.46
CA ASP A 75 -42.83 1.42 13.72
C ASP A 75 -41.34 1.10 13.95
N LEU A 76 -40.74 0.20 13.12
CA LEU A 76 -39.38 -0.24 13.29
C LEU A 76 -38.68 -0.39 11.94
N GLU A 77 -37.53 0.25 11.80
CA GLU A 77 -36.57 0.00 10.72
C GLU A 77 -35.21 -0.35 11.33
N TRP A 78 -34.67 -1.49 10.89
CA TRP A 78 -33.31 -1.91 11.22
C TRP A 78 -32.49 -2.00 9.95
N SER A 79 -31.35 -1.31 9.91
CA SER A 79 -30.42 -1.35 8.78
C SER A 79 -29.01 -1.74 9.22
N LEU A 80 -28.31 -2.42 8.32
CA LEU A 80 -26.94 -2.85 8.42
C LEU A 80 -26.16 -2.29 7.25
N ASN A 81 -24.98 -1.73 7.53
CA ASN A 81 -24.08 -1.18 6.53
C ASN A 81 -22.71 -1.87 6.69
N PHE A 82 -22.24 -2.50 5.65
CA PHE A 82 -20.91 -3.10 5.59
C PHE A 82 -20.10 -2.40 4.51
N ASN A 83 -18.86 -2.05 4.81
CA ASN A 83 -17.89 -1.59 3.81
C ASN A 83 -16.61 -2.41 3.91
N PHE A 84 -15.97 -2.58 2.77
CA PHE A 84 -14.70 -3.27 2.63
C PHE A 84 -13.90 -2.61 1.52
N SER A 85 -12.60 -2.39 1.78
CA SER A 85 -11.68 -1.89 0.77
C SER A 85 -10.34 -2.63 0.89
N LYS A 86 -9.82 -3.03 -0.26
CA LYS A 86 -8.49 -3.62 -0.38
C LYS A 86 -7.75 -2.92 -1.49
N ASN A 87 -6.60 -2.31 -1.16
CA ASN A 87 -5.72 -1.65 -2.10
C ASN A 87 -4.37 -2.35 -2.16
N LYS A 88 -3.81 -2.46 -3.35
CA LYS A 88 -2.46 -2.94 -3.58
C LYS A 88 -1.74 -2.01 -4.54
N ASN A 89 -0.66 -1.44 -4.07
CA ASN A 89 0.24 -0.67 -4.91
C ASN A 89 1.56 -1.43 -5.14
N LYS A 90 2.24 -1.13 -6.23
CA LYS A 90 3.54 -1.69 -6.56
C LYS A 90 4.42 -0.68 -7.25
N VAL A 91 5.67 -0.62 -6.83
CA VAL A 91 6.76 0.04 -7.52
C VAL A 91 7.27 -0.94 -8.58
N VAL A 92 6.89 -0.71 -9.83
CA VAL A 92 7.19 -1.61 -10.94
C VAL A 92 8.61 -1.40 -11.47
N ALA A 93 9.05 -0.14 -11.51
CA ALA A 93 10.39 0.23 -11.95
C ALA A 93 10.84 1.51 -11.25
N LEU A 94 12.11 1.62 -11.03
CA LEU A 94 12.84 2.84 -10.68
C LEU A 94 13.84 3.14 -11.80
N ALA A 95 14.68 4.16 -11.64
CA ALA A 95 15.72 4.46 -12.64
C ALA A 95 16.98 3.61 -12.40
N GLU A 96 16.86 2.31 -12.53
CA GLU A 96 17.95 1.35 -12.32
C GLU A 96 19.09 1.55 -13.34
N ASP A 97 18.74 2.01 -14.56
CA ASP A 97 19.70 2.45 -15.59
C ASP A 97 20.60 3.61 -15.14
N LYS A 98 20.16 4.36 -14.13
CA LYS A 98 20.90 5.48 -13.50
C LYS A 98 21.44 5.11 -12.12
N GLY A 99 21.46 3.82 -11.77
CA GLY A 99 21.93 3.34 -10.47
C GLY A 99 20.93 3.57 -9.32
N ILE A 100 19.66 3.93 -9.60
CA ILE A 100 18.62 4.17 -8.59
C ILE A 100 17.79 2.89 -8.45
N SER A 101 18.17 2.02 -7.53
CA SER A 101 17.46 0.77 -7.20
C SER A 101 16.55 0.90 -5.98
N ARG A 102 16.74 1.95 -5.18
CA ARG A 102 15.93 2.28 -4.00
C ARG A 102 15.85 3.78 -3.80
N ILE A 103 14.76 4.24 -3.21
CA ILE A 103 14.56 5.65 -2.83
C ILE A 103 14.06 5.67 -1.40
N ARG A 104 14.86 6.25 -0.51
CA ARG A 104 14.52 6.46 0.89
C ARG A 104 13.70 7.73 1.03
N GLN A 105 12.55 7.65 1.69
CA GLN A 105 11.69 8.79 1.94
C GLN A 105 11.90 9.36 3.34
N ILE A 106 12.05 8.48 4.33
CA ILE A 106 12.32 8.85 5.72
C ILE A 106 13.37 7.88 6.20
N GLU A 107 14.46 8.39 6.78
CA GLU A 107 15.55 7.58 7.31
C GLU A 107 15.84 7.98 8.75
N ARG A 108 15.76 6.99 9.64
CA ARG A 108 16.23 7.05 11.02
C ARG A 108 16.81 5.68 11.38
N TRP A 109 16.34 5.04 12.45
CA TRP A 109 16.59 3.63 12.81
C TRP A 109 15.82 2.62 11.94
N ALA A 110 14.83 3.10 11.17
CA ALA A 110 14.12 2.40 10.10
C ALA A 110 13.77 3.41 9.01
N SER A 111 13.43 2.95 7.81
CA SER A 111 13.18 3.80 6.65
C SER A 111 11.95 3.31 5.89
N LEU A 112 11.14 4.28 5.42
CA LEU A 112 10.18 4.04 4.36
C LEU A 112 10.93 4.12 3.03
N GLU A 113 10.94 3.04 2.27
CA GLU A 113 11.68 2.98 1.00
C GLU A 113 10.77 2.55 -0.15
N LEU A 114 11.02 3.14 -1.31
CA LEU A 114 10.55 2.64 -2.59
C LEU A 114 11.60 1.67 -3.12
N ARG A 115 11.23 0.43 -3.29
CA ARG A 115 12.03 -0.62 -3.94
C ARG A 115 11.17 -1.38 -4.93
N THR A 116 11.77 -1.91 -5.99
CA THR A 116 11.09 -2.83 -6.90
C THR A 116 10.98 -4.23 -6.29
N GLU A 117 10.13 -5.10 -6.82
CA GLU A 117 9.99 -6.50 -6.37
C GLU A 117 11.32 -7.28 -6.44
N ASN A 118 12.23 -6.89 -7.32
CA ASN A 118 13.53 -7.54 -7.50
C ASN A 118 14.55 -7.20 -6.40
N THR A 119 14.24 -6.23 -5.55
CA THR A 119 15.10 -5.78 -4.46
C THR A 119 14.47 -6.16 -3.13
N LYS A 120 14.99 -7.19 -2.45
CA LYS A 120 14.58 -7.69 -1.12
C LYS A 120 13.39 -6.93 -0.49
N GLY A 121 12.16 -7.25 -0.90
CA GLY A 121 10.93 -6.62 -0.43
C GLY A 121 9.74 -6.99 -1.28
N ASP A 122 8.54 -6.53 -0.92
CA ASP A 122 7.31 -6.80 -1.68
C ASP A 122 7.06 -5.81 -2.84
N GLY A 123 7.95 -4.83 -2.99
CA GLY A 123 7.85 -3.80 -4.02
C GLY A 123 6.72 -2.79 -3.78
N SER A 124 6.07 -2.78 -2.62
CA SER A 124 4.96 -1.87 -2.39
C SER A 124 5.40 -0.50 -1.87
N TYR A 125 4.56 0.50 -2.14
CA TYR A 125 4.67 1.81 -1.53
C TYR A 125 4.32 1.73 -0.04
N GLY A 126 5.16 2.33 0.82
CA GLY A 126 4.99 2.25 2.26
C GLY A 126 5.69 1.05 2.91
N SER A 127 6.56 0.37 2.18
CA SER A 127 7.39 -0.70 2.72
C SER A 127 8.42 -0.14 3.70
N LEU A 128 8.47 -0.76 4.87
CA LEU A 128 9.35 -0.40 5.96
C LEU A 128 10.56 -1.33 5.96
N TYR A 129 11.73 -0.75 6.03
CA TYR A 129 13.02 -1.45 6.09
C TYR A 129 13.80 -1.01 7.32
N GLY A 130 14.56 -1.93 7.90
CA GLY A 130 15.39 -1.67 9.08
C GLY A 130 16.25 -2.87 9.41
N ASP A 131 16.93 -2.78 10.54
CA ASP A 131 17.72 -3.88 11.07
C ASP A 131 16.80 -5.02 11.49
N TYR A 132 17.20 -6.24 11.23
CA TYR A 132 16.42 -7.43 11.56
C TYR A 132 17.30 -8.56 12.10
N LEU A 133 16.69 -9.41 12.91
CA LEU A 133 17.34 -10.56 13.51
C LEU A 133 17.43 -11.72 12.51
N VAL A 134 18.57 -12.36 12.45
CA VAL A 134 18.80 -13.49 11.54
C VAL A 134 18.23 -14.78 12.13
N TYR A 135 17.34 -15.42 11.39
CA TYR A 135 16.80 -16.76 11.71
C TYR A 135 17.29 -17.78 10.68
N LYS A 136 17.68 -18.95 11.15
CA LYS A 136 17.99 -20.10 10.31
C LYS A 136 17.17 -21.30 10.80
N ASP A 137 16.40 -21.90 9.90
CA ASP A 137 15.51 -23.04 10.22
C ASP A 137 14.54 -22.73 11.38
N GLY A 138 14.05 -21.48 11.43
CA GLY A 138 13.15 -20.99 12.48
C GLY A 138 13.83 -20.69 13.82
N GLN A 139 15.13 -20.86 13.94
CA GLN A 139 15.89 -20.57 15.16
C GLN A 139 16.66 -19.26 15.03
N LEU A 140 16.57 -18.43 16.07
CA LEU A 140 17.34 -17.21 16.19
C LEU A 140 18.84 -17.53 16.21
N GLN A 141 19.60 -16.91 15.33
CA GLN A 141 21.06 -17.06 15.32
C GLN A 141 21.69 -16.22 16.42
N LEU A 142 22.59 -16.83 17.16
CA LEU A 142 23.35 -16.15 18.21
C LEU A 142 24.85 -16.21 17.91
N LYS A 143 25.53 -15.11 18.17
CA LYS A 143 26.98 -15.01 18.15
C LYS A 143 27.45 -14.49 19.49
N ASN A 144 28.25 -15.27 20.19
CA ASN A 144 28.70 -14.96 21.56
C ASN A 144 27.54 -14.69 22.54
N GLY A 145 26.41 -15.41 22.39
CA GLY A 145 25.22 -15.25 23.24
C GLY A 145 24.32 -14.05 22.88
N LEU A 146 24.68 -13.23 21.87
CA LEU A 146 23.87 -12.12 21.40
C LEU A 146 23.20 -12.45 20.07
N PRO A 147 21.98 -11.96 19.82
CA PRO A 147 21.33 -12.08 18.52
C PRO A 147 22.22 -11.53 17.40
N VAL A 148 22.24 -12.26 16.28
CA VAL A 148 22.89 -11.79 15.06
C VAL A 148 21.94 -10.86 14.32
N GLU A 149 22.39 -9.64 14.07
CA GLU A 149 21.73 -8.68 13.19
C GLU A 149 22.38 -8.75 11.81
N GLU A 150 21.55 -8.64 10.76
CA GLU A 150 22.07 -8.53 9.39
C GLU A 150 22.68 -7.15 9.21
N ASN A 151 24.01 -7.08 9.18
CA ASN A 151 24.75 -5.83 9.02
C ASN A 151 24.86 -5.45 7.54
N GLY A 152 24.43 -4.23 7.22
CA GLY A 152 24.78 -3.51 5.97
C GLY A 152 23.66 -3.36 4.94
N ASP A 153 22.60 -4.17 4.94
CA ASP A 153 21.43 -3.94 4.11
C ASP A 153 20.16 -4.21 4.90
N TRP A 154 19.39 -3.17 5.15
CA TRP A 154 18.14 -3.27 5.89
C TRP A 154 17.17 -4.25 5.26
N GLY A 155 16.62 -5.15 6.08
CA GLY A 155 15.61 -6.10 5.69
C GLY A 155 14.21 -5.48 5.66
N TYR A 156 13.31 -6.13 4.94
CA TYR A 156 11.90 -5.78 4.92
C TYR A 156 11.26 -6.14 6.26
N LEU A 157 10.67 -5.17 6.93
CA LEU A 157 10.02 -5.32 8.23
C LEU A 157 8.49 -5.40 8.14
N GLY A 158 7.92 -4.93 7.04
CA GLY A 158 6.48 -4.86 6.83
C GLY A 158 6.04 -3.68 5.98
N ASN A 159 4.75 -3.43 5.94
CA ASN A 159 4.16 -2.30 5.23
C ASN A 159 3.32 -1.47 6.21
N VAL A 160 3.38 -0.14 6.09
CA VAL A 160 2.58 0.77 6.92
C VAL A 160 1.12 0.84 6.48
N ASN A 161 0.82 0.42 5.27
CA ASN A 161 -0.54 0.35 4.77
C ASN A 161 -1.19 -0.97 5.18
N PRO A 162 -2.44 -0.97 5.63
CA PRO A 162 -3.16 -2.20 5.93
C PRO A 162 -3.42 -3.01 4.65
N ASP A 163 -3.48 -4.33 4.78
CA ASP A 163 -3.83 -5.23 3.66
C ASP A 163 -5.27 -5.04 3.19
N TRP A 164 -6.15 -4.64 4.10
CA TRP A 164 -7.54 -4.30 3.86
C TRP A 164 -8.08 -3.43 4.98
N THR A 165 -9.17 -2.72 4.71
CA THR A 165 -9.96 -1.98 5.70
C THR A 165 -11.42 -2.36 5.58
N GLY A 166 -12.16 -2.30 6.66
CA GLY A 166 -13.57 -2.59 6.66
C GLY A 166 -14.28 -2.04 7.88
N GLY A 167 -15.60 -1.89 7.75
CA GLY A 167 -16.46 -1.40 8.82
C GLY A 167 -17.82 -2.05 8.76
N LEU A 168 -18.45 -2.16 9.92
CA LEU A 168 -19.83 -2.61 10.07
C LEU A 168 -20.57 -1.59 10.93
N GLY A 169 -21.66 -1.07 10.36
CA GLY A 169 -22.60 -0.17 11.06
C GLY A 169 -23.97 -0.83 11.22
N THR A 170 -24.68 -0.45 12.27
CA THR A 170 -26.07 -0.85 12.50
C THR A 170 -26.87 0.33 12.98
N ASP A 171 -28.07 0.53 12.44
CA ASP A 171 -28.97 1.61 12.78
C ASP A 171 -30.37 1.05 13.08
N PHE A 172 -30.96 1.53 14.15
CA PHE A 172 -32.34 1.24 14.54
C PHE A 172 -33.13 2.55 14.62
N LYS A 173 -34.28 2.57 13.97
CA LYS A 173 -35.27 3.63 14.09
C LYS A 173 -36.57 3.04 14.63
N TYR A 174 -37.07 3.63 15.69
CA TYR A 174 -38.33 3.25 16.32
C TYR A 174 -39.26 4.47 16.42
#